data_e526f3d7fd1ff4a67c39e7b0e8ec7536
#
_entry.id   e526f3d7fd1ff4a67c39e7b0e8ec7536
#
_cell.length_a   1.000
_cell.length_b   1.000
_cell.length_c   1.000
_cell.angle_alpha   90.00
_cell.angle_beta   90.00
_cell.angle_gamma   90.00
#
_symmetry.space_group_name_H-M   'P 1'
#
loop_
_entity.id
_entity.type
_entity.pdbx_description
1 polymer ?
#
loop_
_entity_poly.entity_id
_entity_poly.type
_entity_poly.pdbx_seq_one_letter_code
_entity_poly.pdbx_strand_id
1 'polypeptide(L)'
;MRLPDPLPLPCLPLRPLAAAFAIALALNAAPTAHASVPPHTLVVGNCDDSGAGSLRDAVDHAVDGDAIDLTQLSCSSISLTTGAILIGVEGLTLQGPGHHALMLHGSGDSGASLLYDLGGGLLTVDGIDLSFGAKYRSDNAAHGGCIYTNGDLQVTDAHIYACTVHANTYPASGGALHAYGSMSLDNVTIENSGLTTFGTAKGGCVFAGGGAVITNSRISGCRNASVDTGVGGGVYSGGSLLMKYSMIDDNENDDAGHAEGGGLYVAGDTTIYWSTIANNRANFGGALATRFDSTHAIFIGESTISGNEAGTAPGIDADMPITIENSTIAFNRMPRSNSTPLDYSFGAGIGLRWSATITSTIIANNVIYDDDGEEAADIGGAIPIPVAGSNNLFMSSAQPVPADTIFDDPHLSPLADNGGSTWTHAIYAGSAAMDRGLDGGYASDQRGAGFARIRGASADIGAFEADPDAVDPDLIFADGFD
;
A
#
# COMPACT_ATOMS: atom_id res chain seq x y z
N MET A 1 -40.82 49.36 -21.47
CA MET A 1 -40.45 48.04 -22.05
C MET A 1 -39.72 47.26 -21.03
N ARG A 2 -40.36 46.28 -20.37
CA ARG A 2 -39.73 45.31 -19.43
C ARG A 2 -39.39 44.06 -20.22
N LEU A 3 -38.16 43.62 -20.09
CA LEU A 3 -37.72 42.31 -20.62
C LEU A 3 -38.27 41.19 -19.74
N PRO A 4 -38.67 40.04 -20.29
CA PRO A 4 -39.20 38.93 -19.53
C PRO A 4 -38.07 38.14 -18.81
N ASP A 5 -38.39 37.59 -17.62
CA ASP A 5 -37.57 36.75 -16.82
C ASP A 5 -37.23 35.45 -17.52
N PRO A 6 -36.01 34.90 -17.34
CA PRO A 6 -35.64 33.58 -17.87
C PRO A 6 -36.29 32.45 -17.03
N LEU A 7 -36.83 31.47 -17.74
CA LEU A 7 -37.42 30.23 -17.20
C LEU A 7 -36.35 29.38 -16.50
N PRO A 8 -36.69 28.68 -15.39
CA PRO A 8 -35.77 27.77 -14.73
C PRO A 8 -35.57 26.49 -15.56
N LEU A 9 -34.33 26.14 -15.79
CA LEU A 9 -33.93 24.85 -16.35
C LEU A 9 -34.14 23.73 -15.31
N PRO A 10 -34.63 22.54 -15.72
CA PRO A 10 -34.81 21.42 -14.82
C PRO A 10 -33.45 20.84 -14.37
N CYS A 11 -33.24 20.70 -13.07
CA CYS A 11 -32.16 19.90 -12.50
C CYS A 11 -32.36 18.43 -12.86
N LEU A 12 -31.47 17.90 -13.68
CA LEU A 12 -31.31 16.45 -13.88
C LEU A 12 -30.46 15.92 -12.74
N PRO A 13 -30.82 14.80 -12.13
CA PRO A 13 -29.98 14.18 -11.10
C PRO A 13 -28.71 13.62 -11.74
N LEU A 14 -27.54 14.08 -11.27
CA LEU A 14 -26.26 13.48 -11.58
C LEU A 14 -26.23 12.08 -10.93
N ARG A 15 -26.31 11.05 -11.75
CA ARG A 15 -25.97 9.69 -11.35
C ARG A 15 -24.44 9.64 -11.19
N PRO A 16 -23.89 9.04 -10.12
CA PRO A 16 -22.47 8.78 -10.05
C PRO A 16 -22.11 7.80 -11.17
N LEU A 17 -21.28 8.25 -12.12
CA LEU A 17 -20.59 7.34 -13.03
C LEU A 17 -19.55 6.58 -12.21
N ALA A 18 -19.82 5.30 -11.96
CA ALA A 18 -18.77 4.35 -11.65
C ALA A 18 -17.85 4.31 -12.88
N ALA A 19 -16.76 5.07 -12.82
CA ALA A 19 -15.73 5.02 -13.86
C ALA A 19 -15.00 3.70 -13.71
N ALA A 20 -15.41 2.69 -14.47
CA ALA A 20 -14.59 1.53 -14.73
C ALA A 20 -13.38 2.01 -15.55
N PHE A 21 -12.24 2.25 -14.88
CA PHE A 21 -10.99 2.48 -15.57
C PHE A 21 -10.51 1.17 -16.20
N ALA A 22 -10.79 1.00 -17.49
CA ALA A 22 -10.02 0.11 -18.33
C ALA A 22 -8.69 0.84 -18.60
N ILE A 23 -7.59 0.33 -18.06
CA ILE A 23 -6.25 0.74 -18.46
C ILE A 23 -6.08 0.28 -19.91
N ALA A 24 -6.30 1.16 -20.85
CA ALA A 24 -5.94 0.95 -22.24
C ALA A 24 -4.44 1.30 -22.36
N LEU A 25 -3.60 0.28 -22.49
CA LEU A 25 -2.25 0.47 -23.02
C LEU A 25 -2.36 1.10 -24.40
N ALA A 26 -2.02 2.38 -24.53
CA ALA A 26 -1.85 3.01 -25.83
C ALA A 26 -0.49 2.60 -26.41
N LEU A 27 -0.47 1.50 -27.19
CA LEU A 27 0.63 1.23 -28.10
C LEU A 27 0.50 2.16 -29.30
N ASN A 28 1.36 3.14 -29.41
CA ASN A 28 1.62 3.84 -30.67
C ASN A 28 3.13 4.07 -30.83
N ALA A 29 3.82 3.05 -31.35
CA ALA A 29 5.01 3.22 -32.19
C ALA A 29 5.06 1.99 -33.10
N ALA A 30 5.04 2.20 -34.40
CA ALA A 30 5.22 1.10 -35.35
C ALA A 30 6.66 0.58 -35.23
N PRO A 31 6.88 -0.67 -34.80
CA PRO A 31 8.20 -1.24 -34.76
C PRO A 31 8.61 -1.64 -36.17
N THR A 32 9.87 -1.35 -36.50
CA THR A 32 10.58 -2.08 -37.59
C THR A 32 10.49 -3.56 -37.23
N ALA A 33 9.83 -4.34 -38.08
CA ALA A 33 9.68 -5.77 -37.91
C ALA A 33 11.08 -6.45 -37.94
N HIS A 34 11.66 -6.64 -36.77
CA HIS A 34 12.61 -7.70 -36.55
C HIS A 34 11.78 -9.00 -36.54
N ALA A 35 12.21 -10.00 -37.29
CA ALA A 35 11.61 -11.32 -37.24
C ALA A 35 11.80 -11.83 -35.80
N SER A 36 10.78 -11.72 -34.95
CA SER A 36 10.83 -12.24 -33.61
C SER A 36 10.85 -13.76 -33.67
N VAL A 37 11.87 -14.35 -33.11
CA VAL A 37 11.87 -15.79 -32.79
C VAL A 37 10.69 -15.98 -31.84
N PRO A 38 9.79 -16.97 -32.08
CA PRO A 38 8.68 -17.18 -31.15
C PRO A 38 9.25 -17.54 -29.77
N PRO A 39 8.60 -17.08 -28.67
CA PRO A 39 9.05 -17.36 -27.31
C PRO A 39 9.17 -18.87 -27.08
N HIS A 40 10.26 -19.28 -26.43
CA HIS A 40 10.54 -20.68 -26.09
C HIS A 40 10.45 -20.84 -24.56
N THR A 41 10.32 -22.10 -24.14
CA THR A 41 10.48 -22.47 -22.73
C THR A 41 11.82 -23.17 -22.55
N LEU A 42 12.68 -22.58 -21.71
CA LEU A 42 13.96 -23.15 -21.30
C LEU A 42 13.78 -23.85 -19.95
N VAL A 43 14.15 -25.11 -19.84
CA VAL A 43 13.98 -25.90 -18.61
C VAL A 43 15.26 -25.90 -17.80
N VAL A 44 15.17 -25.50 -16.53
CA VAL A 44 16.30 -25.59 -15.59
C VAL A 44 16.42 -27.03 -15.08
N GLY A 45 17.60 -27.61 -15.22
CA GLY A 45 17.83 -29.03 -14.94
C GLY A 45 18.50 -29.32 -13.59
N ASN A 46 19.10 -28.33 -12.94
CA ASN A 46 19.76 -28.47 -11.65
C ASN A 46 19.71 -27.18 -10.83
N CYS A 47 20.13 -27.28 -9.56
CA CYS A 47 20.06 -26.21 -8.57
C CYS A 47 21.42 -25.54 -8.32
N ASP A 48 22.38 -25.75 -9.19
CA ASP A 48 23.70 -25.16 -9.09
C ASP A 48 23.61 -23.64 -9.40
N ASP A 49 24.49 -22.85 -8.79
CA ASP A 49 24.58 -21.40 -9.06
C ASP A 49 24.99 -21.11 -10.51
N SER A 50 25.80 -21.99 -11.11
CA SER A 50 26.34 -21.80 -12.46
C SER A 50 26.68 -23.13 -13.13
N GLY A 51 26.90 -23.10 -14.44
CA GLY A 51 27.21 -24.27 -15.27
C GLY A 51 25.98 -24.76 -16.02
N ALA A 52 26.21 -25.75 -16.90
CA ALA A 52 25.18 -26.25 -17.81
C ALA A 52 23.91 -26.73 -17.08
N GLY A 53 22.76 -26.27 -17.51
CA GLY A 53 21.46 -26.60 -16.95
C GLY A 53 21.09 -25.86 -15.66
N SER A 54 21.90 -24.92 -15.17
CA SER A 54 21.55 -24.03 -14.07
C SER A 54 20.57 -22.92 -14.51
N LEU A 55 19.96 -22.21 -13.56
CA LEU A 55 19.13 -21.04 -13.87
C LEU A 55 19.92 -19.96 -14.63
N ARG A 56 21.16 -19.71 -14.23
CA ARG A 56 22.06 -18.75 -14.91
C ARG A 56 22.32 -19.14 -16.34
N ASP A 57 22.62 -20.42 -16.60
CA ASP A 57 22.81 -20.95 -17.97
C ASP A 57 21.53 -20.77 -18.80
N ALA A 58 20.35 -21.03 -18.26
CA ALA A 58 19.09 -20.81 -18.97
C ALA A 58 18.86 -19.32 -19.30
N VAL A 59 19.14 -18.40 -18.37
CA VAL A 59 19.03 -16.94 -18.60
C VAL A 59 20.02 -16.47 -19.65
N ASP A 60 21.27 -16.98 -19.66
CA ASP A 60 22.30 -16.61 -20.63
C ASP A 60 21.94 -17.04 -22.07
N HIS A 61 21.06 -18.02 -22.23
CA HIS A 61 20.58 -18.51 -23.53
C HIS A 61 19.17 -18.01 -23.90
N ALA A 62 18.50 -17.26 -23.03
CA ALA A 62 17.18 -16.74 -23.29
C ALA A 62 17.17 -15.65 -24.36
N VAL A 63 16.07 -15.54 -25.09
CA VAL A 63 15.76 -14.45 -26.02
C VAL A 63 14.51 -13.71 -25.55
N ASP A 64 14.22 -12.58 -26.19
CA ASP A 64 13.09 -11.71 -25.81
C ASP A 64 11.75 -12.49 -25.72
N GLY A 65 11.09 -12.40 -24.58
CA GLY A 65 9.80 -13.03 -24.33
C GLY A 65 9.85 -14.49 -23.91
N ASP A 66 11.03 -15.10 -23.74
CA ASP A 66 11.16 -16.50 -23.30
C ASP A 66 10.61 -16.72 -21.88
N ALA A 67 10.25 -17.98 -21.59
CA ALA A 67 9.95 -18.47 -20.27
C ALA A 67 11.03 -19.45 -19.79
N ILE A 68 11.41 -19.36 -18.52
CA ILE A 68 12.31 -20.29 -17.86
C ILE A 68 11.51 -21.10 -16.85
N ASP A 69 11.47 -22.40 -17.08
CA ASP A 69 10.71 -23.36 -16.27
C ASP A 69 11.60 -23.98 -15.17
N LEU A 70 11.30 -23.65 -13.92
CA LEU A 70 11.92 -24.20 -12.71
C LEU A 70 10.99 -25.19 -12.00
N THR A 71 9.79 -25.48 -12.53
CA THR A 71 8.77 -26.29 -11.86
C THR A 71 9.18 -27.72 -11.63
N GLN A 72 10.16 -28.24 -12.39
CA GLN A 72 10.65 -29.62 -12.33
C GLN A 72 11.86 -29.82 -11.41
N LEU A 73 12.35 -28.73 -10.77
CA LEU A 73 13.47 -28.84 -9.84
C LEU A 73 13.07 -29.62 -8.59
N SER A 74 13.96 -30.49 -8.12
CA SER A 74 13.75 -31.28 -6.91
C SER A 74 14.35 -30.65 -5.65
N CYS A 75 15.10 -29.57 -5.78
CA CYS A 75 15.66 -28.81 -4.68
C CYS A 75 14.64 -27.77 -4.17
N SER A 76 14.80 -27.35 -2.93
CA SER A 76 14.05 -26.25 -2.33
C SER A 76 14.75 -24.89 -2.37
N SER A 77 16.01 -24.84 -2.86
CA SER A 77 16.74 -23.58 -2.96
C SER A 77 17.84 -23.61 -4.03
N ILE A 78 18.07 -22.44 -4.63
CA ILE A 78 19.24 -22.15 -5.47
C ILE A 78 20.00 -21.02 -4.74
N SER A 79 21.26 -21.30 -4.35
CA SER A 79 22.10 -20.33 -3.65
C SER A 79 22.97 -19.60 -4.65
N LEU A 80 22.77 -18.28 -4.80
CA LEU A 80 23.55 -17.43 -5.69
C LEU A 80 24.79 -16.89 -4.98
N THR A 81 25.94 -17.49 -5.23
CA THR A 81 27.23 -17.15 -4.62
C THR A 81 28.16 -16.38 -5.55
N THR A 82 27.92 -16.43 -6.87
CA THR A 82 28.76 -15.78 -7.89
C THR A 82 28.22 -14.42 -8.33
N GLY A 83 27.21 -13.88 -7.62
CA GLY A 83 26.59 -12.57 -7.86
C GLY A 83 25.25 -12.67 -8.57
N ALA A 84 24.71 -11.53 -9.02
CA ALA A 84 23.41 -11.44 -9.64
C ALA A 84 23.28 -12.32 -10.90
N ILE A 85 22.08 -12.80 -11.15
CA ILE A 85 21.70 -13.28 -12.49
C ILE A 85 21.40 -12.04 -13.33
N LEU A 86 22.16 -11.84 -14.39
CA LEU A 86 22.02 -10.70 -15.29
C LEU A 86 21.04 -11.06 -16.40
N ILE A 87 19.96 -10.29 -16.52
CA ILE A 87 18.94 -10.44 -17.56
C ILE A 87 19.14 -9.31 -18.57
N GLY A 88 19.38 -9.65 -19.83
CA GLY A 88 19.64 -8.69 -20.90
C GLY A 88 18.58 -8.68 -22.00
N VAL A 89 17.54 -9.50 -21.87
CA VAL A 89 16.46 -9.65 -22.84
C VAL A 89 15.26 -8.79 -22.50
N GLU A 90 14.46 -8.42 -23.49
CA GLU A 90 13.22 -7.67 -23.28
C GLU A 90 12.05 -8.62 -23.00
N GLY A 91 11.63 -8.68 -21.74
CA GLY A 91 10.57 -9.57 -21.27
C GLY A 91 11.08 -10.99 -21.04
N LEU A 92 11.02 -11.42 -19.79
CA LEU A 92 11.39 -12.77 -19.35
C LEU A 92 10.41 -13.25 -18.29
N THR A 93 9.99 -14.51 -18.37
CA THR A 93 9.18 -15.15 -17.32
C THR A 93 10.02 -16.19 -16.60
N LEU A 94 10.13 -16.11 -15.29
CA LEU A 94 10.66 -17.16 -14.42
C LEU A 94 9.47 -17.84 -13.74
N GLN A 95 9.24 -19.12 -14.04
CA GLN A 95 8.13 -19.91 -13.51
C GLN A 95 8.64 -20.97 -12.56
N GLY A 96 8.33 -20.78 -11.28
CA GLY A 96 8.67 -21.69 -10.19
C GLY A 96 7.57 -22.72 -9.90
N PRO A 97 7.85 -23.62 -8.94
CA PRO A 97 6.89 -24.67 -8.52
C PRO A 97 5.81 -24.17 -7.55
N GLY A 98 5.81 -22.89 -7.19
CA GLY A 98 4.86 -22.29 -6.26
C GLY A 98 5.52 -21.84 -4.96
N HIS A 99 4.79 -20.99 -4.25
CA HIS A 99 5.17 -20.40 -2.97
C HIS A 99 5.67 -21.46 -1.95
N HIS A 100 6.79 -21.17 -1.30
CA HIS A 100 7.52 -22.03 -0.37
C HIS A 100 8.12 -23.33 -0.96
N ALA A 101 8.02 -23.55 -2.26
CA ALA A 101 8.61 -24.74 -2.86
C ALA A 101 10.03 -24.54 -3.36
N LEU A 102 10.35 -23.34 -3.88
CA LEU A 102 11.67 -22.98 -4.37
C LEU A 102 12.06 -21.56 -3.94
N MET A 103 13.27 -21.41 -3.42
CA MET A 103 13.84 -20.12 -3.00
C MET A 103 15.12 -19.80 -3.79
N LEU A 104 15.20 -18.59 -4.34
CA LEU A 104 16.47 -17.99 -4.74
C LEU A 104 17.08 -17.27 -3.53
N HIS A 105 18.25 -17.71 -3.11
CA HIS A 105 18.90 -17.27 -1.89
C HIS A 105 20.23 -16.58 -2.20
N GLY A 106 20.38 -15.33 -1.76
CA GLY A 106 21.64 -14.60 -1.81
C GLY A 106 22.54 -14.89 -0.64
N SER A 107 23.81 -14.55 -0.72
CA SER A 107 24.75 -14.68 0.40
C SER A 107 24.61 -13.58 1.45
N GLY A 108 23.80 -12.55 1.20
CA GLY A 108 23.66 -11.36 2.05
C GLY A 108 24.88 -10.41 2.00
N ASP A 109 26.06 -10.93 1.68
CA ASP A 109 27.32 -10.18 1.66
C ASP A 109 27.87 -9.93 0.24
N SER A 110 27.20 -10.46 -0.79
CA SER A 110 27.71 -10.38 -2.17
C SER A 110 27.70 -8.96 -2.77
N GLY A 111 26.99 -8.03 -2.16
CA GLY A 111 26.80 -6.67 -2.71
C GLY A 111 26.03 -6.64 -4.02
N ALA A 112 25.29 -7.70 -4.35
CA ALA A 112 24.56 -7.87 -5.59
C ALA A 112 23.08 -8.24 -5.33
N SER A 113 22.18 -7.71 -6.17
CA SER A 113 20.80 -8.19 -6.26
C SER A 113 20.76 -9.67 -6.66
N LEU A 114 19.65 -10.36 -6.48
CA LEU A 114 19.49 -11.73 -6.99
C LEU A 114 19.27 -11.71 -8.50
N LEU A 115 18.29 -10.92 -8.95
CA LEU A 115 17.96 -10.70 -10.35
C LEU A 115 18.26 -9.24 -10.70
N TYR A 116 19.03 -9.02 -11.74
CA TYR A 116 19.41 -7.71 -12.21
C TYR A 116 19.07 -7.59 -13.70
N ASP A 117 17.90 -7.05 -13.98
CA ASP A 117 17.36 -6.94 -15.33
C ASP A 117 17.68 -5.57 -15.94
N LEU A 118 18.38 -5.60 -17.06
CA LEU A 118 18.74 -4.45 -17.87
C LEU A 118 17.83 -4.29 -19.10
N GLY A 119 16.96 -5.27 -19.36
CA GLY A 119 15.93 -5.18 -20.40
C GLY A 119 14.88 -4.10 -20.06
N GLY A 120 14.15 -3.66 -21.08
CA GLY A 120 13.09 -2.63 -20.92
C GLY A 120 11.68 -3.21 -20.89
N GLY A 121 11.53 -4.54 -20.98
CA GLY A 121 10.25 -5.24 -21.05
C GLY A 121 9.70 -5.64 -19.70
N LEU A 122 8.75 -6.57 -19.69
CA LEU A 122 8.16 -7.12 -18.47
C LEU A 122 9.00 -8.29 -17.95
N LEU A 123 9.52 -8.17 -16.73
CA LEU A 123 10.05 -9.30 -15.97
C LEU A 123 8.92 -9.89 -15.13
N THR A 124 8.63 -11.18 -15.33
CA THR A 124 7.68 -11.93 -14.51
C THR A 124 8.40 -12.94 -13.64
N VAL A 125 8.10 -12.95 -12.33
CA VAL A 125 8.57 -13.94 -11.36
C VAL A 125 7.34 -14.56 -10.70
N ASP A 126 7.10 -15.83 -10.97
CA ASP A 126 5.91 -16.55 -10.54
C ASP A 126 6.30 -17.79 -9.73
N GLY A 127 5.75 -17.94 -8.51
CA GLY A 127 5.95 -19.11 -7.67
C GLY A 127 7.40 -19.34 -7.21
N ILE A 128 8.16 -18.28 -6.95
CA ILE A 128 9.56 -18.34 -6.50
C ILE A 128 9.77 -17.39 -5.32
N ASP A 129 10.21 -17.93 -4.19
CA ASP A 129 10.60 -17.13 -3.03
C ASP A 129 12.00 -16.51 -3.22
N LEU A 130 12.20 -15.33 -2.62
CA LEU A 130 13.47 -14.59 -2.74
C LEU A 130 13.99 -14.19 -1.35
N SER A 131 15.28 -14.35 -1.10
CA SER A 131 15.84 -13.95 0.19
C SER A 131 17.31 -13.53 0.14
N PHE A 132 17.67 -12.65 1.07
CA PHE A 132 19.06 -12.22 1.32
C PHE A 132 19.77 -11.66 0.08
N GLY A 133 19.05 -11.05 -0.86
CA GLY A 133 19.63 -10.20 -1.87
C GLY A 133 20.16 -8.91 -1.22
N ALA A 134 21.38 -8.50 -1.55
CA ALA A 134 21.99 -7.34 -0.91
C ALA A 134 22.73 -6.47 -1.92
N LYS A 135 22.18 -5.29 -2.24
CA LYS A 135 22.81 -4.32 -3.12
C LYS A 135 23.61 -3.29 -2.35
N TYR A 136 24.90 -3.31 -2.49
CA TYR A 136 25.80 -2.32 -1.86
C TYR A 136 26.49 -1.48 -2.92
N ARG A 137 26.46 -0.14 -2.77
CA ARG A 137 27.19 0.82 -3.59
C ARG A 137 27.76 1.96 -2.73
N SER A 138 29.04 2.24 -2.86
CA SER A 138 29.70 3.36 -2.18
C SER A 138 29.85 4.60 -3.06
N ASP A 139 29.76 4.44 -4.38
CA ASP A 139 30.14 5.42 -5.41
C ASP A 139 29.03 5.72 -6.42
N ASN A 140 27.85 5.13 -6.24
CA ASN A 140 26.71 5.33 -7.14
C ASN A 140 25.40 4.99 -6.42
N ALA A 141 24.27 5.27 -7.09
CA ALA A 141 22.94 4.87 -6.63
C ALA A 141 22.81 3.35 -6.52
N ALA A 142 22.02 2.89 -5.54
CA ALA A 142 21.76 1.48 -5.30
C ALA A 142 20.27 1.18 -5.32
N HIS A 143 19.86 0.12 -6.00
CA HIS A 143 18.46 -0.19 -6.26
C HIS A 143 18.21 -1.70 -6.22
N GLY A 144 17.04 -2.11 -5.70
CA GLY A 144 16.53 -3.48 -5.76
C GLY A 144 17.45 -4.50 -5.08
N GLY A 145 17.27 -4.73 -3.78
CA GLY A 145 18.08 -5.72 -3.05
C GLY A 145 17.90 -7.12 -3.60
N CYS A 146 16.68 -7.54 -3.88
CA CYS A 146 16.40 -8.83 -4.52
C CYS A 146 16.17 -8.70 -6.02
N ILE A 147 15.32 -7.80 -6.48
CA ILE A 147 15.07 -7.58 -7.90
C ILE A 147 15.29 -6.11 -8.29
N TYR A 148 16.04 -5.91 -9.33
CA TYR A 148 16.13 -4.66 -10.07
C TYR A 148 15.72 -4.88 -11.51
N THR A 149 14.84 -4.03 -12.06
CA THR A 149 14.51 -4.02 -13.50
C THR A 149 14.40 -2.60 -14.04
N ASN A 150 14.88 -2.40 -15.29
CA ASN A 150 14.66 -1.18 -16.06
C ASN A 150 13.25 -1.11 -16.65
N GLY A 151 12.52 -2.22 -16.69
CA GLY A 151 11.18 -2.35 -17.25
C GLY A 151 10.09 -2.42 -16.19
N ASP A 152 9.01 -3.11 -16.55
CA ASP A 152 7.91 -3.46 -15.68
C ASP A 152 8.24 -4.74 -14.88
N LEU A 153 7.64 -4.89 -13.71
CA LEU A 153 7.81 -6.08 -12.86
C LEU A 153 6.46 -6.66 -12.48
N GLN A 154 6.31 -7.96 -12.67
CA GLN A 154 5.22 -8.72 -12.10
C GLN A 154 5.78 -9.81 -11.19
N VAL A 155 5.29 -9.87 -9.95
CA VAL A 155 5.60 -10.94 -9.01
C VAL A 155 4.29 -11.55 -8.54
N THR A 156 4.20 -12.87 -8.63
CA THR A 156 3.02 -13.63 -8.17
C THR A 156 3.45 -14.81 -7.32
N ASP A 157 2.63 -15.12 -6.31
CA ASP A 157 2.78 -16.31 -5.46
C ASP A 157 4.20 -16.45 -4.88
N ALA A 158 4.67 -15.44 -4.12
CA ALA A 158 6.04 -15.38 -3.63
C ALA A 158 6.17 -14.82 -2.20
N HIS A 159 7.19 -15.31 -1.47
CA HIS A 159 7.66 -14.74 -0.22
C HIS A 159 9.04 -14.11 -0.41
N ILE A 160 9.17 -12.83 -0.09
CA ILE A 160 10.40 -12.04 -0.28
C ILE A 160 10.82 -11.49 1.08
N TYR A 161 12.00 -11.83 1.55
CA TYR A 161 12.42 -11.37 2.86
C TYR A 161 13.92 -11.10 2.96
N ALA A 162 14.28 -10.22 3.90
CA ALA A 162 15.65 -9.86 4.23
C ALA A 162 16.47 -9.38 3.01
N CYS A 163 15.81 -8.68 2.06
CA CYS A 163 16.48 -8.02 0.95
C CYS A 163 16.93 -6.61 1.37
N THR A 164 18.13 -6.19 1.03
CA THR A 164 18.68 -4.92 1.49
C THR A 164 19.35 -4.12 0.39
N VAL A 165 19.25 -2.79 0.52
CA VAL A 165 19.97 -1.84 -0.31
C VAL A 165 20.78 -0.91 0.58
N HIS A 166 22.04 -0.72 0.27
CA HIS A 166 22.88 0.26 0.94
C HIS A 166 23.60 1.15 -0.08
N ALA A 167 23.43 2.45 0.04
CA ALA A 167 24.20 3.45 -0.69
C ALA A 167 24.80 4.46 0.31
N ASN A 168 25.95 5.05 -0.01
CA ASN A 168 26.51 6.10 0.84
C ASN A 168 25.71 7.41 0.65
N THR A 169 26.25 8.36 -0.06
CA THR A 169 25.64 9.68 -0.30
C THR A 169 24.76 9.73 -1.55
N TYR A 170 24.59 8.62 -2.21
CA TYR A 170 23.80 8.48 -3.44
C TYR A 170 22.38 8.01 -3.17
N PRO A 171 21.44 8.22 -4.08
CA PRO A 171 20.07 7.76 -3.93
C PRO A 171 19.97 6.23 -3.76
N ALA A 172 19.01 5.79 -2.94
CA ALA A 172 18.64 4.38 -2.79
C ALA A 172 17.15 4.19 -3.06
N SER A 173 16.75 3.03 -3.62
CA SER A 173 15.33 2.74 -3.84
C SER A 173 15.03 1.26 -3.93
N GLY A 174 13.84 0.89 -3.43
CA GLY A 174 13.34 -0.47 -3.41
C GLY A 174 14.27 -1.42 -2.66
N GLY A 175 14.18 -1.46 -1.34
CA GLY A 175 15.03 -2.34 -0.53
C GLY A 175 14.93 -3.81 -0.95
N ALA A 176 13.75 -4.26 -1.35
CA ALA A 176 13.53 -5.58 -1.95
C ALA A 176 13.39 -5.50 -3.47
N LEU A 177 12.42 -4.75 -3.96
CA LEU A 177 12.01 -4.70 -5.36
C LEU A 177 12.12 -3.29 -5.93
N HIS A 178 12.74 -3.17 -7.09
CA HIS A 178 12.83 -1.94 -7.84
C HIS A 178 12.43 -2.16 -9.30
N ALA A 179 11.42 -1.44 -9.78
CA ALA A 179 11.06 -1.35 -11.19
C ALA A 179 11.02 0.12 -11.64
N TYR A 180 11.72 0.48 -12.69
CA TYR A 180 11.57 1.82 -13.29
C TYR A 180 10.21 1.99 -13.96
N GLY A 181 9.63 0.93 -14.48
CA GLY A 181 8.27 0.85 -14.98
C GLY A 181 7.23 0.66 -13.89
N SER A 182 6.12 0.05 -14.26
CA SER A 182 5.03 -0.31 -13.35
C SER A 182 5.33 -1.62 -12.63
N MET A 183 4.69 -1.82 -11.46
CA MET A 183 4.83 -3.05 -10.69
C MET A 183 3.47 -3.66 -10.39
N SER A 184 3.36 -4.98 -10.52
CA SER A 184 2.21 -5.77 -10.11
C SER A 184 2.63 -6.84 -9.11
N LEU A 185 2.00 -6.85 -7.94
CA LEU A 185 2.18 -7.85 -6.90
C LEU A 185 0.84 -8.53 -6.64
N ASP A 186 0.79 -9.85 -6.73
CA ASP A 186 -0.41 -10.63 -6.41
C ASP A 186 -0.04 -11.88 -5.60
N ASN A 187 -0.65 -12.05 -4.43
CA ASN A 187 -0.33 -13.11 -3.48
C ASN A 187 1.17 -13.10 -3.08
N VAL A 188 1.69 -11.90 -2.74
CA VAL A 188 3.09 -11.69 -2.38
C VAL A 188 3.19 -11.22 -0.93
N THR A 189 4.07 -11.85 -0.17
CA THR A 189 4.49 -11.36 1.15
C THR A 189 5.90 -10.81 1.07
N ILE A 190 6.09 -9.53 1.45
CA ILE A 190 7.42 -8.91 1.56
C ILE A 190 7.66 -8.54 3.01
N GLU A 191 8.74 -9.05 3.60
CA GLU A 191 9.03 -8.84 5.01
C GLU A 191 10.49 -8.45 5.28
N ASN A 192 10.67 -7.65 6.34
CA ASN A 192 11.99 -7.39 6.95
C ASN A 192 13.07 -7.00 5.94
N SER A 193 12.69 -6.23 4.94
CA SER A 193 13.58 -5.73 3.90
C SER A 193 13.75 -4.22 4.06
N GLY A 194 14.77 -3.63 3.44
CA GLY A 194 14.93 -2.20 3.60
C GLY A 194 16.13 -1.61 2.89
N LEU A 195 16.24 -0.29 3.04
CA LEU A 195 17.35 0.45 2.47
C LEU A 195 17.96 1.43 3.48
N THR A 196 19.23 1.76 3.26
CA THR A 196 19.96 2.75 4.05
C THR A 196 20.80 3.63 3.14
N THR A 197 20.72 4.96 3.32
CA THR A 197 21.54 5.92 2.58
C THR A 197 21.70 7.24 3.35
N PHE A 198 22.75 8.01 3.06
CA PHE A 198 22.86 9.42 3.47
C PHE A 198 22.20 10.36 2.44
N GLY A 199 21.82 9.86 1.26
CA GLY A 199 21.11 10.60 0.22
C GLY A 199 19.60 10.40 0.29
N THR A 200 18.92 10.65 -0.83
CA THR A 200 17.47 10.44 -0.94
C THR A 200 17.10 8.96 -1.03
N ALA A 201 15.98 8.58 -0.43
CA ALA A 201 15.52 7.21 -0.38
C ALA A 201 14.04 7.08 -0.79
N LYS A 202 13.71 6.01 -1.55
CA LYS A 202 12.35 5.78 -2.05
C LYS A 202 11.94 4.32 -1.95
N GLY A 203 10.85 4.04 -1.22
CA GLY A 203 10.31 2.71 -1.05
C GLY A 203 11.23 1.80 -0.24
N GLY A 204 11.03 1.69 1.05
CA GLY A 204 11.85 0.85 1.92
C GLY A 204 11.91 -0.60 1.43
N CYS A 205 10.80 -1.15 0.98
CA CYS A 205 10.75 -2.44 0.30
C CYS A 205 10.52 -2.32 -1.20
N VAL A 206 9.57 -1.49 -1.62
CA VAL A 206 9.06 -1.49 -3.00
C VAL A 206 9.19 -0.11 -3.63
N PHE A 207 9.82 -0.05 -4.78
CA PHE A 207 9.85 1.12 -5.65
C PHE A 207 9.24 0.77 -7.02
N ALA A 208 8.13 1.41 -7.37
CA ALA A 208 7.48 1.35 -8.67
C ALA A 208 7.51 2.74 -9.32
N GLY A 209 8.31 2.92 -10.36
CA GLY A 209 8.48 4.22 -11.01
C GLY A 209 7.26 4.65 -11.81
N GLY A 210 6.57 3.72 -12.46
CA GLY A 210 5.40 3.97 -13.31
C GLY A 210 4.05 3.88 -12.57
N GLY A 211 3.99 3.18 -11.46
CA GLY A 211 2.76 2.93 -10.70
C GLY A 211 2.72 1.51 -10.16
N ALA A 212 1.80 1.23 -9.22
CA ALA A 212 1.71 -0.08 -8.58
C ALA A 212 0.28 -0.65 -8.55
N VAL A 213 0.19 -1.98 -8.73
CA VAL A 213 -0.99 -2.78 -8.42
C VAL A 213 -0.59 -3.80 -7.37
N ILE A 214 -1.26 -3.78 -6.21
CA ILE A 214 -0.97 -4.67 -5.08
C ILE A 214 -2.27 -5.36 -4.70
N THR A 215 -2.33 -6.67 -4.91
CA THR A 215 -3.52 -7.49 -4.63
C THR A 215 -3.15 -8.69 -3.77
N ASN A 216 -4.02 -9.07 -2.83
CA ASN A 216 -3.86 -10.26 -1.98
C ASN A 216 -2.47 -10.35 -1.30
N SER A 217 -1.84 -9.22 -0.99
CA SER A 217 -0.43 -9.16 -0.61
C SER A 217 -0.22 -8.47 0.73
N ARG A 218 0.91 -8.78 1.37
CA ARG A 218 1.34 -8.10 2.60
C ARG A 218 2.75 -7.55 2.44
N ILE A 219 2.97 -6.29 2.86
CA ILE A 219 4.28 -5.64 2.89
C ILE A 219 4.50 -5.12 4.31
N SER A 220 5.42 -5.74 5.03
CA SER A 220 5.57 -5.56 6.48
C SER A 220 7.02 -5.46 6.92
N GLY A 221 7.26 -4.69 7.99
CA GLY A 221 8.58 -4.58 8.60
C GLY A 221 9.65 -3.99 7.68
N CYS A 222 9.24 -3.18 6.72
CA CYS A 222 10.14 -2.50 5.79
C CYS A 222 10.72 -1.24 6.44
N ARG A 223 11.99 -0.96 6.15
CA ARG A 223 12.63 0.24 6.64
C ARG A 223 13.25 1.07 5.52
N ASN A 224 12.90 2.33 5.49
CA ASN A 224 13.56 3.35 4.69
C ASN A 224 14.37 4.24 5.65
N ALA A 225 15.69 4.06 5.70
CA ALA A 225 16.57 4.83 6.56
C ALA A 225 17.43 5.76 5.70
N SER A 226 17.03 7.03 5.63
CA SER A 226 17.76 8.09 4.90
C SER A 226 18.16 9.22 5.84
N VAL A 227 19.04 10.11 5.38
CA VAL A 227 19.45 11.31 6.14
C VAL A 227 18.96 12.58 5.45
N ASP A 228 18.69 12.53 4.14
CA ASP A 228 18.29 13.69 3.35
C ASP A 228 16.75 13.73 3.17
N THR A 229 16.17 12.84 2.41
CA THR A 229 14.71 12.76 2.18
C THR A 229 14.30 11.32 1.97
N GLY A 230 13.35 10.84 2.77
CA GLY A 230 12.76 9.51 2.65
C GLY A 230 11.29 9.59 2.20
N VAL A 231 10.89 8.79 1.21
CA VAL A 231 9.50 8.68 0.78
C VAL A 231 9.08 7.21 0.62
N GLY A 232 7.99 6.82 1.30
CA GLY A 232 7.50 5.46 1.35
C GLY A 232 8.37 4.53 2.19
N GLY A 233 8.01 4.29 3.45
CA GLY A 233 8.68 3.31 4.31
C GLY A 233 8.50 1.89 3.78
N GLY A 234 7.27 1.52 3.45
CA GLY A 234 6.94 0.28 2.74
C GLY A 234 7.08 0.44 1.22
N VAL A 235 6.24 1.28 0.63
CA VAL A 235 6.04 1.37 -0.82
C VAL A 235 6.14 2.81 -1.31
N TYR A 236 6.86 3.00 -2.41
CA TYR A 236 6.81 4.19 -3.24
C TYR A 236 6.17 3.86 -4.59
N SER A 237 5.11 4.60 -4.97
CA SER A 237 4.53 4.57 -6.30
C SER A 237 4.71 5.92 -7.00
N GLY A 238 5.45 5.94 -8.10
CA GLY A 238 5.70 7.13 -8.90
C GLY A 238 4.54 7.53 -9.81
N GLY A 239 3.60 6.64 -10.03
CA GLY A 239 2.32 6.84 -10.70
C GLY A 239 1.15 6.44 -9.81
N SER A 240 0.06 5.96 -10.41
CA SER A 240 -1.14 5.57 -9.67
C SER A 240 -0.92 4.28 -8.87
N LEU A 241 -1.66 4.14 -7.76
CA LEU A 241 -1.74 2.94 -6.95
C LEU A 241 -3.15 2.33 -6.99
N LEU A 242 -3.23 1.03 -7.24
CA LEU A 242 -4.40 0.22 -6.96
C LEU A 242 -4.02 -0.84 -5.91
N MET A 243 -4.67 -0.81 -4.75
CA MET A 243 -4.46 -1.76 -3.66
C MET A 243 -5.79 -2.45 -3.30
N LYS A 244 -5.80 -3.78 -3.24
CA LYS A 244 -6.98 -4.56 -2.87
C LYS A 244 -6.61 -5.78 -2.05
N TYR A 245 -7.44 -6.09 -1.04
CA TYR A 245 -7.28 -7.28 -0.20
C TYR A 245 -5.86 -7.45 0.33
N SER A 246 -5.23 -6.32 0.67
CA SER A 246 -3.81 -6.28 0.98
C SER A 246 -3.54 -5.55 2.30
N MET A 247 -2.39 -5.81 2.87
CA MET A 247 -1.99 -5.23 4.14
C MET A 247 -0.61 -4.58 4.03
N ILE A 248 -0.50 -3.33 4.48
CA ILE A 248 0.76 -2.58 4.56
C ILE A 248 0.95 -2.21 6.03
N ASP A 249 1.83 -2.92 6.71
CA ASP A 249 1.92 -2.79 8.17
C ASP A 249 3.35 -2.81 8.71
N ASP A 250 3.53 -2.20 9.89
CA ASP A 250 4.79 -2.17 10.63
C ASP A 250 5.98 -1.62 9.81
N ASN A 251 5.73 -0.72 8.85
CA ASN A 251 6.78 -0.12 8.04
C ASN A 251 7.24 1.22 8.61
N GLU A 252 8.52 1.51 8.45
CA GLU A 252 9.14 2.71 9.01
C GLU A 252 9.87 3.52 7.92
N ASN A 253 9.55 4.81 7.86
CA ASN A 253 10.32 5.80 7.14
C ASN A 253 11.07 6.64 8.18
N ASP A 254 12.30 6.21 8.49
CA ASP A 254 13.16 6.79 9.52
C ASP A 254 14.16 7.74 8.86
N ASP A 255 13.72 8.98 8.66
CA ASP A 255 14.54 10.05 8.12
C ASP A 255 14.72 11.17 9.16
N ALA A 256 15.96 11.59 9.35
CA ALA A 256 16.28 12.68 10.26
C ALA A 256 15.79 14.05 9.72
N GLY A 257 15.50 14.18 8.43
CA GLY A 257 15.13 15.40 7.76
C GLY A 257 13.65 15.50 7.37
N HIS A 258 13.20 14.65 6.47
CA HIS A 258 11.87 14.74 5.86
C HIS A 258 11.36 13.37 5.38
N ALA A 259 10.65 12.66 6.24
CA ALA A 259 10.06 11.35 5.96
C ALA A 259 8.57 11.48 5.63
N GLU A 260 8.16 11.16 4.40
CA GLU A 260 6.77 11.15 3.96
C GLU A 260 6.30 9.71 3.66
N GLY A 261 5.13 9.32 4.19
CA GLY A 261 4.54 8.01 3.99
C GLY A 261 5.30 6.89 4.70
N GLY A 262 4.87 6.51 5.90
CA GLY A 262 5.45 5.36 6.60
C GLY A 262 5.12 4.04 5.90
N GLY A 263 3.85 3.81 5.61
CA GLY A 263 3.40 2.70 4.77
C GLY A 263 3.58 3.00 3.29
N LEU A 264 2.87 4.02 2.80
CA LEU A 264 2.72 4.34 1.38
C LEU A 264 3.07 5.80 1.08
N TYR A 265 3.80 6.01 -0.01
CA TYR A 265 3.87 7.28 -0.72
C TYR A 265 3.42 7.11 -2.16
N VAL A 266 2.43 7.92 -2.61
CA VAL A 266 1.86 7.80 -3.96
C VAL A 266 1.86 9.15 -4.66
N ALA A 267 2.39 9.19 -5.88
CA ALA A 267 2.49 10.42 -6.67
C ALA A 267 1.33 10.62 -7.67
N GLY A 268 0.50 9.60 -7.91
CA GLY A 268 -0.67 9.61 -8.81
C GLY A 268 -1.97 9.27 -8.12
N ASP A 269 -3.00 8.91 -8.89
CA ASP A 269 -4.27 8.48 -8.33
C ASP A 269 -4.10 7.29 -7.39
N THR A 270 -4.75 7.36 -6.24
CA THR A 270 -4.69 6.32 -5.21
C THR A 270 -6.05 5.68 -5.05
N THR A 271 -6.12 4.36 -5.21
CA THR A 271 -7.35 3.59 -5.02
C THR A 271 -7.09 2.40 -4.11
N ILE A 272 -7.76 2.38 -2.95
CA ILE A 272 -7.60 1.35 -1.91
C ILE A 272 -8.96 0.75 -1.59
N TYR A 273 -9.07 -0.58 -1.67
CA TYR A 273 -10.27 -1.32 -1.32
C TYR A 273 -9.96 -2.54 -0.46
N TRP A 274 -10.83 -2.87 0.50
CA TRP A 274 -10.78 -4.10 1.33
C TRP A 274 -9.39 -4.36 1.91
N SER A 275 -8.74 -3.31 2.36
CA SER A 275 -7.33 -3.33 2.71
C SER A 275 -7.08 -2.74 4.09
N THR A 276 -5.93 -3.07 4.67
CA THR A 276 -5.50 -2.51 5.94
C THR A 276 -4.14 -1.82 5.80
N ILE A 277 -4.01 -0.60 6.34
CA ILE A 277 -2.74 0.10 6.47
C ILE A 277 -2.55 0.41 7.96
N ALA A 278 -1.61 -0.28 8.62
CA ALA A 278 -1.54 -0.21 10.07
C ALA A 278 -0.13 -0.14 10.63
N ASN A 279 0.03 0.51 11.79
CA ASN A 279 1.27 0.55 12.56
C ASN A 279 2.50 1.08 11.78
N ASN A 280 2.28 1.89 10.75
CA ASN A 280 3.39 2.47 9.99
C ASN A 280 3.82 3.80 10.61
N ARG A 281 5.10 4.15 10.42
CA ARG A 281 5.70 5.32 11.04
C ARG A 281 6.46 6.21 10.06
N ALA A 282 6.26 7.55 10.18
CA ALA A 282 6.99 8.57 9.40
C ALA A 282 7.01 9.92 10.12
N ASN A 283 7.50 10.98 9.47
CA ASN A 283 7.32 12.35 9.94
C ASN A 283 5.98 12.93 9.46
N PHE A 284 5.54 12.57 8.24
CA PHE A 284 4.29 13.00 7.61
C PHE A 284 3.58 11.81 7.00
N GLY A 285 2.26 11.66 7.25
CA GLY A 285 1.46 10.56 6.71
C GLY A 285 1.97 9.19 7.14
N GLY A 286 1.78 8.81 8.38
CA GLY A 286 2.26 7.52 8.89
C GLY A 286 1.77 6.35 8.04
N ALA A 287 0.48 6.31 7.71
CA ALA A 287 -0.07 5.31 6.79
C ALA A 287 0.18 5.70 5.33
N LEU A 288 -0.34 6.86 4.91
CA LEU A 288 -0.34 7.32 3.53
C LEU A 288 0.05 8.80 3.47
N ALA A 289 1.05 9.10 2.64
CA ALA A 289 1.29 10.44 2.14
C ALA A 289 1.17 10.47 0.61
N THR A 290 0.74 11.60 0.07
CA THR A 290 0.61 11.79 -1.36
C THR A 290 1.37 13.02 -1.82
N ARG A 291 1.70 13.08 -3.11
CA ARG A 291 2.25 14.28 -3.70
C ARG A 291 1.20 15.40 -3.69
N PHE A 292 1.61 16.62 -3.38
CA PHE A 292 0.74 17.79 -3.50
C PHE A 292 0.32 18.02 -4.97
N ASP A 293 -0.90 17.59 -5.30
CA ASP A 293 -1.44 17.65 -6.65
C ASP A 293 -2.98 17.69 -6.64
N SER A 294 -3.57 18.66 -7.32
CA SER A 294 -5.03 18.78 -7.45
C SER A 294 -5.61 18.04 -8.66
N THR A 295 -4.76 17.48 -9.51
CA THR A 295 -5.19 16.76 -10.74
C THR A 295 -5.41 15.28 -10.52
N HIS A 296 -4.92 14.75 -9.41
CA HIS A 296 -5.12 13.37 -8.95
C HIS A 296 -6.07 13.31 -7.75
N ALA A 297 -6.51 12.12 -7.38
CA ALA A 297 -7.43 11.91 -6.29
C ALA A 297 -7.12 10.63 -5.49
N ILE A 298 -7.54 10.63 -4.22
CA ILE A 298 -7.51 9.48 -3.34
C ILE A 298 -8.92 8.92 -3.22
N PHE A 299 -9.06 7.61 -3.41
CA PHE A 299 -10.26 6.85 -3.10
C PHE A 299 -9.94 5.71 -2.12
N ILE A 300 -10.69 5.63 -1.02
CA ILE A 300 -10.58 4.57 -0.03
C ILE A 300 -11.97 4.02 0.25
N GLY A 301 -12.18 2.72 0.02
CA GLY A 301 -13.46 2.06 0.27
C GLY A 301 -13.28 0.75 1.03
N GLU A 302 -14.20 0.44 1.95
CA GLU A 302 -14.19 -0.81 2.72
C GLU A 302 -12.80 -1.13 3.30
N SER A 303 -12.14 -0.17 3.94
CA SER A 303 -10.74 -0.32 4.36
C SER A 303 -10.49 0.21 5.77
N THR A 304 -9.42 -0.29 6.41
CA THR A 304 -9.03 0.13 7.76
C THR A 304 -7.66 0.80 7.74
N ILE A 305 -7.54 1.99 8.36
CA ILE A 305 -6.29 2.71 8.55
C ILE A 305 -6.09 2.94 10.05
N SER A 306 -5.15 2.23 10.67
CA SER A 306 -5.12 2.16 12.12
C SER A 306 -3.73 2.10 12.73
N GLY A 307 -3.58 2.72 13.90
CA GLY A 307 -2.36 2.58 14.71
C GLY A 307 -1.11 3.21 14.11
N ASN A 308 -1.23 4.00 13.06
CA ASN A 308 -0.07 4.64 12.44
C ASN A 308 0.41 5.84 13.25
N GLU A 309 1.72 6.13 13.19
CA GLU A 309 2.35 7.22 13.92
C GLU A 309 3.09 8.18 13.00
N ALA A 310 2.87 9.47 13.18
CA ALA A 310 3.64 10.50 12.47
C ALA A 310 3.61 11.83 13.23
N GLY A 311 4.60 12.69 12.97
CA GLY A 311 4.62 14.06 13.48
C GLY A 311 3.52 14.94 12.90
N THR A 312 2.93 14.58 11.75
CA THR A 312 1.79 15.26 11.12
C THR A 312 0.94 14.24 10.38
N ALA A 313 -0.38 14.29 10.56
CA ALA A 313 -1.38 13.45 9.88
C ALA A 313 -1.03 11.96 9.83
N PRO A 314 -0.83 11.29 10.96
CA PRO A 314 -0.36 9.90 11.00
C PRO A 314 -1.24 8.90 10.24
N GLY A 315 -2.55 9.12 10.17
CA GLY A 315 -3.40 8.30 9.30
C GLY A 315 -3.17 8.67 7.82
N ILE A 316 -3.68 9.79 7.37
CA ILE A 316 -3.60 10.20 5.96
C ILE A 316 -3.17 11.65 5.85
N ASP A 317 -2.06 11.92 5.21
CA ASP A 317 -1.66 13.25 4.76
C ASP A 317 -2.22 13.48 3.34
N ALA A 318 -3.43 14.05 3.28
CA ALA A 318 -4.21 14.15 2.05
C ALA A 318 -3.86 15.43 1.29
N ASP A 319 -2.82 15.35 0.47
CA ASP A 319 -2.38 16.41 -0.44
C ASP A 319 -3.08 16.40 -1.81
N MET A 320 -4.17 15.63 -1.93
CA MET A 320 -5.06 15.49 -3.07
C MET A 320 -6.52 15.49 -2.62
N PRO A 321 -7.50 15.77 -3.51
CA PRO A 321 -8.92 15.50 -3.24
C PRO A 321 -9.14 14.05 -2.78
N ILE A 322 -9.94 13.85 -1.72
CA ILE A 322 -10.14 12.53 -1.13
C ILE A 322 -11.61 12.14 -1.05
N THR A 323 -11.90 10.88 -1.41
CA THR A 323 -13.20 10.24 -1.19
C THR A 323 -13.00 8.99 -0.34
N ILE A 324 -13.76 8.88 0.75
CA ILE A 324 -13.71 7.74 1.67
C ILE A 324 -15.13 7.21 1.85
N GLU A 325 -15.29 5.90 1.70
CA GLU A 325 -16.56 5.21 1.84
C GLU A 325 -16.41 3.97 2.72
N ASN A 326 -17.37 3.74 3.61
CA ASN A 326 -17.49 2.49 4.37
C ASN A 326 -16.16 2.03 5.00
N SER A 327 -15.41 2.96 5.56
CA SER A 327 -14.03 2.70 6.04
C SER A 327 -13.88 3.04 7.52
N THR A 328 -12.84 2.54 8.15
CA THR A 328 -12.51 2.83 9.56
C THR A 328 -11.11 3.42 9.65
N ILE A 329 -10.99 4.66 10.16
CA ILE A 329 -9.72 5.35 10.39
C ILE A 329 -9.60 5.61 11.89
N ALA A 330 -8.77 4.83 12.58
CA ALA A 330 -8.78 4.85 14.03
C ALA A 330 -7.40 4.63 14.66
N PHE A 331 -7.25 5.10 15.90
CA PHE A 331 -6.07 4.88 16.73
C PHE A 331 -4.75 5.40 16.14
N ASN A 332 -4.80 6.30 15.16
CA ASN A 332 -3.60 6.94 14.63
C ASN A 332 -3.10 8.01 15.60
N ARG A 333 -1.78 8.09 15.82
CA ARG A 333 -1.19 8.83 16.92
C ARG A 333 -0.17 9.86 16.47
N MET A 334 -0.34 11.11 16.87
CA MET A 334 0.54 12.22 16.58
C MET A 334 1.23 12.70 17.86
N PRO A 335 2.56 12.50 18.02
CA PRO A 335 3.28 13.02 19.16
C PRO A 335 3.34 14.55 19.12
N ARG A 336 2.99 15.21 20.21
CA ARG A 336 3.11 16.68 20.32
C ARG A 336 4.58 17.04 20.52
N SER A 337 5.20 17.69 19.55
CA SER A 337 6.59 18.13 19.66
C SER A 337 6.68 19.53 20.31
N ASN A 338 7.51 19.63 21.34
CA ASN A 338 7.81 20.92 22.00
C ASN A 338 8.81 21.80 21.21
N SER A 339 9.44 21.26 20.14
CA SER A 339 10.56 21.91 19.46
C SER A 339 10.21 22.60 18.15
N THR A 340 9.05 22.32 17.58
CA THR A 340 8.49 23.06 16.43
C THR A 340 7.05 23.41 16.74
N PRO A 341 6.57 24.63 16.44
CA PRO A 341 5.14 24.87 16.37
C PRO A 341 4.66 24.06 15.15
N LEU A 342 4.43 22.75 15.36
CA LEU A 342 3.66 21.96 14.42
C LEU A 342 2.33 22.66 14.28
N ASP A 343 1.90 22.83 13.08
CA ASP A 343 0.59 23.37 12.80
C ASP A 343 -0.44 22.32 13.27
N TYR A 344 -0.82 22.31 14.56
CA TYR A 344 -1.80 21.41 15.19
C TYR A 344 -3.16 21.45 14.50
N SER A 345 -3.30 22.21 13.42
CA SER A 345 -4.48 22.20 12.58
C SER A 345 -4.68 20.86 11.82
N PHE A 346 -3.63 20.05 11.65
CA PHE A 346 -3.76 18.74 10.97
C PHE A 346 -4.27 17.67 11.94
N GLY A 347 -5.32 16.92 11.52
CA GLY A 347 -5.87 15.81 12.29
C GLY A 347 -4.94 14.61 12.33
N ALA A 348 -5.00 13.84 13.41
CA ALA A 348 -4.25 12.60 13.52
C ALA A 348 -4.83 11.47 12.64
N GLY A 349 -6.15 11.48 12.43
CA GLY A 349 -6.79 10.57 11.46
C GLY A 349 -6.55 11.03 10.03
N ILE A 350 -6.96 12.25 9.69
CA ILE A 350 -6.82 12.81 8.34
C ILE A 350 -6.40 14.28 8.43
N GLY A 351 -5.33 14.63 7.73
CA GLY A 351 -4.93 16.00 7.46
C GLY A 351 -5.38 16.44 6.07
N LEU A 352 -6.33 17.37 5.98
CA LEU A 352 -6.90 17.82 4.72
C LEU A 352 -6.23 19.09 4.18
N ARG A 353 -5.86 19.08 2.90
CA ARG A 353 -5.46 20.27 2.13
C ARG A 353 -6.37 20.55 0.92
N TRP A 354 -7.20 19.56 0.55
CA TRP A 354 -8.15 19.63 -0.57
C TRP A 354 -9.54 19.14 -0.16
N SER A 355 -10.49 19.18 -1.10
CA SER A 355 -11.87 18.73 -0.87
C SER A 355 -11.94 17.27 -0.39
N ALA A 356 -12.85 17.00 0.54
CA ALA A 356 -13.10 15.69 1.08
C ALA A 356 -14.57 15.32 0.95
N THR A 357 -14.85 14.07 0.52
CA THR A 357 -16.17 13.44 0.57
C THR A 357 -16.05 12.18 1.41
N ILE A 358 -16.78 12.11 2.52
CA ILE A 358 -16.70 10.99 3.47
C ILE A 358 -18.10 10.48 3.71
N THR A 359 -18.34 9.19 3.47
CA THR A 359 -19.65 8.56 3.58
C THR A 359 -19.56 7.24 4.35
N SER A 360 -20.47 7.01 5.28
CA SER A 360 -20.58 5.78 6.08
C SER A 360 -19.25 5.33 6.71
N THR A 361 -18.46 6.28 7.20
CA THR A 361 -17.10 6.07 7.67
C THR A 361 -16.96 6.39 9.14
N ILE A 362 -16.25 5.54 9.87
CA ILE A 362 -15.80 5.81 11.24
C ILE A 362 -14.44 6.49 11.20
N ILE A 363 -14.32 7.67 11.85
CA ILE A 363 -13.04 8.30 12.14
C ILE A 363 -13.01 8.60 13.63
N ALA A 364 -12.29 7.80 14.41
CA ALA A 364 -12.41 7.82 15.85
C ALA A 364 -11.10 7.39 16.55
N ASN A 365 -10.93 7.80 17.79
CA ASN A 365 -9.76 7.44 18.62
C ASN A 365 -8.40 7.85 18.01
N ASN A 366 -8.40 8.80 17.05
CA ASN A 366 -7.16 9.38 16.56
C ASN A 366 -6.76 10.54 17.48
N VAL A 367 -5.50 10.55 17.93
CA VAL A 367 -5.10 11.43 19.02
C VAL A 367 -3.79 12.18 18.75
N ILE A 368 -3.72 13.39 19.29
CA ILE A 368 -2.46 14.07 19.58
C ILE A 368 -2.11 13.76 21.03
N TYR A 369 -0.88 13.37 21.30
CA TYR A 369 -0.46 12.97 22.65
C TYR A 369 0.87 13.59 23.07
N ASP A 370 1.02 13.82 24.39
CA ASP A 370 2.25 14.23 25.06
C ASP A 370 2.29 13.64 26.49
N ASP A 371 3.23 14.13 27.31
CA ASP A 371 3.37 13.71 28.71
C ASP A 371 2.17 14.12 29.60
N ASP A 372 1.37 15.10 29.16
CA ASP A 372 0.21 15.61 29.90
C ASP A 372 -1.09 14.87 29.55
N GLY A 373 -1.11 14.06 28.46
CA GLY A 373 -2.27 13.26 28.06
C GLY A 373 -2.52 13.17 26.56
N GLU A 374 -3.75 12.80 26.19
CA GLU A 374 -4.22 12.62 24.82
C GLU A 374 -5.36 13.58 24.51
N GLU A 375 -5.37 14.14 23.31
CA GLU A 375 -6.41 15.01 22.76
C GLU A 375 -6.95 14.42 21.47
N ALA A 376 -8.28 14.28 21.36
CA ALA A 376 -8.93 13.76 20.15
C ALA A 376 -8.69 14.68 18.94
N ALA A 377 -8.25 14.12 17.83
CA ALA A 377 -7.85 14.86 16.62
C ALA A 377 -8.15 14.07 15.34
N ASP A 378 -9.41 13.73 15.08
CA ASP A 378 -9.74 12.85 13.94
C ASP A 378 -9.53 13.53 12.60
N ILE A 379 -10.12 14.70 12.38
CA ILE A 379 -10.02 15.42 11.10
C ILE A 379 -9.53 16.84 11.34
N GLY A 380 -8.46 17.22 10.63
CA GLY A 380 -7.92 18.57 10.67
C GLY A 380 -7.50 19.08 9.28
N GLY A 381 -7.01 20.32 9.23
CA GLY A 381 -6.52 20.99 8.03
C GLY A 381 -6.19 22.44 8.33
N ALA A 382 -5.17 23.01 7.69
CA ALA A 382 -4.66 24.36 7.93
C ALA A 382 -5.69 25.47 7.64
N ILE A 383 -6.68 25.18 6.80
CA ILE A 383 -7.80 26.09 6.47
C ILE A 383 -9.11 25.31 6.62
N PRO A 384 -10.26 26.00 6.86
CA PRO A 384 -11.55 25.33 6.85
C PRO A 384 -11.86 24.71 5.47
N ILE A 385 -12.00 23.39 5.43
CA ILE A 385 -12.38 22.61 4.25
C ILE A 385 -13.66 21.86 4.60
N PRO A 386 -14.83 22.25 4.07
CA PRO A 386 -16.07 21.53 4.32
C PRO A 386 -15.97 20.08 3.81
N VAL A 387 -16.23 19.13 4.69
CA VAL A 387 -16.37 17.71 4.37
C VAL A 387 -17.76 17.47 3.83
N ALA A 388 -17.87 16.90 2.63
CA ALA A 388 -19.13 16.45 2.04
C ALA A 388 -19.41 14.97 2.41
N GLY A 389 -20.62 14.47 2.10
CA GLY A 389 -21.02 13.09 2.36
C GLY A 389 -22.12 12.98 3.40
N SER A 390 -22.27 11.81 4.04
CA SER A 390 -23.33 11.52 5.00
C SER A 390 -23.08 10.25 5.81
N ASN A 391 -23.88 10.01 6.84
CA ASN A 391 -23.89 8.78 7.64
C ASN A 391 -22.51 8.46 8.26
N ASN A 392 -21.81 9.44 8.78
CA ASN A 392 -20.49 9.28 9.36
C ASN A 392 -20.54 9.23 10.89
N LEU A 393 -19.54 8.60 11.50
CA LEU A 393 -19.31 8.64 12.93
C LEU A 393 -17.90 9.14 13.23
N PHE A 394 -17.78 10.30 13.89
CA PHE A 394 -16.51 10.90 14.30
C PHE A 394 -16.52 11.14 15.82
N MET A 395 -15.37 11.09 16.46
CA MET A 395 -15.25 11.56 17.84
C MET A 395 -14.88 13.05 17.90
N SER A 396 -14.15 13.55 16.88
CA SER A 396 -13.77 14.95 16.80
C SER A 396 -13.63 15.44 15.36
N SER A 397 -13.78 16.75 15.13
CA SER A 397 -13.47 17.37 13.86
C SER A 397 -13.16 18.85 14.02
N ALA A 398 -12.03 19.31 13.48
CA ALA A 398 -11.72 20.72 13.33
C ALA A 398 -12.28 21.30 12.01
N GLN A 399 -12.89 20.46 11.17
CA GLN A 399 -13.46 20.85 9.88
C GLN A 399 -15.00 20.86 9.93
N PRO A 400 -15.68 21.71 9.13
CA PRO A 400 -17.13 21.62 8.96
C PRO A 400 -17.53 20.26 8.35
N VAL A 401 -18.44 19.55 9.01
CA VAL A 401 -18.89 18.20 8.60
C VAL A 401 -20.40 18.17 8.35
N PRO A 402 -20.94 17.14 7.65
CA PRO A 402 -22.37 16.97 7.42
C PRO A 402 -23.17 16.99 8.74
N ALA A 403 -24.39 17.53 8.67
CA ALA A 403 -25.24 17.71 9.86
C ALA A 403 -25.77 16.39 10.46
N ASP A 404 -25.74 15.31 9.70
CA ASP A 404 -26.13 13.95 10.10
C ASP A 404 -24.95 13.14 10.70
N THR A 405 -23.76 13.75 10.81
CA THR A 405 -22.60 13.12 11.45
C THR A 405 -22.89 12.84 12.92
N ILE A 406 -22.66 11.61 13.35
CA ILE A 406 -22.76 11.19 14.74
C ILE A 406 -21.42 11.51 15.43
N PHE A 407 -21.50 12.18 16.59
CA PHE A 407 -20.36 12.42 17.46
C PHE A 407 -20.50 11.55 18.70
N ASP A 408 -19.93 10.35 18.65
CA ASP A 408 -20.00 9.36 19.73
C ASP A 408 -18.80 8.42 19.67
N ASP A 409 -18.57 7.63 20.71
CA ASP A 409 -17.59 6.55 20.73
C ASP A 409 -18.17 5.33 19.99
N PRO A 410 -17.55 4.86 18.89
CA PRO A 410 -18.00 3.66 18.19
C PRO A 410 -17.74 2.36 18.97
N HIS A 411 -17.05 2.38 20.09
CA HIS A 411 -16.63 1.19 20.85
C HIS A 411 -15.92 0.15 19.98
N LEU A 412 -14.83 0.57 19.31
CA LEU A 412 -14.03 -0.30 18.45
C LEU A 412 -13.22 -1.31 19.27
N SER A 413 -13.29 -2.59 18.89
CA SER A 413 -12.36 -3.59 19.40
C SER A 413 -10.92 -3.31 18.92
N PRO A 414 -9.89 -3.90 19.55
CA PRO A 414 -8.54 -3.86 19.00
C PRO A 414 -8.48 -4.36 17.55
N LEU A 415 -7.52 -3.83 16.75
CA LEU A 415 -7.26 -4.32 15.40
C LEU A 415 -6.88 -5.80 15.44
N ALA A 416 -7.62 -6.64 14.73
CA ALA A 416 -7.43 -8.08 14.75
C ALA A 416 -7.85 -8.75 13.43
N ASP A 417 -7.46 -10.02 13.29
CA ASP A 417 -8.02 -10.91 12.28
C ASP A 417 -9.46 -11.30 12.70
N ASN A 418 -10.42 -10.60 12.15
CA ASN A 418 -11.84 -10.86 12.34
C ASN A 418 -12.43 -11.67 11.16
N GLY A 419 -11.58 -12.36 10.40
CA GLY A 419 -11.89 -13.06 9.17
C GLY A 419 -11.62 -12.23 7.91
N GLY A 420 -11.52 -12.89 6.77
CA GLY A 420 -11.11 -12.26 5.51
C GLY A 420 -9.59 -12.21 5.33
N SER A 421 -9.12 -11.41 4.39
CA SER A 421 -7.70 -11.32 4.04
C SER A 421 -6.95 -10.21 4.79
N THR A 422 -7.66 -9.31 5.46
CA THR A 422 -7.08 -8.12 6.11
C THR A 422 -7.71 -7.88 7.48
N TRP A 423 -6.99 -7.26 8.39
CA TRP A 423 -7.44 -7.01 9.76
C TRP A 423 -8.43 -5.84 9.83
N THR A 424 -9.35 -5.92 10.78
CA THR A 424 -10.40 -4.93 11.01
C THR A 424 -10.57 -4.63 12.48
N HIS A 425 -11.29 -3.55 12.79
CA HIS A 425 -11.85 -3.29 14.11
C HIS A 425 -13.29 -3.78 14.14
N ALA A 426 -13.60 -4.78 14.95
CA ALA A 426 -14.98 -5.20 15.14
C ALA A 426 -15.75 -4.16 15.95
N ILE A 427 -17.07 -4.05 15.70
CA ILE A 427 -18.05 -3.37 16.55
C ILE A 427 -19.06 -4.40 17.04
N TYR A 428 -19.73 -4.07 18.14
CA TYR A 428 -20.67 -4.98 18.81
C TYR A 428 -21.98 -4.29 19.13
N ALA A 429 -22.95 -5.06 19.62
CA ALA A 429 -24.26 -4.57 20.02
C ALA A 429 -24.14 -3.38 20.99
N GLY A 430 -24.79 -2.28 20.65
CA GLY A 430 -24.74 -1.03 21.41
C GLY A 430 -23.80 0.03 20.83
N SER A 431 -22.96 -0.31 19.84
CA SER A 431 -22.21 0.71 19.10
C SER A 431 -23.13 1.68 18.38
N ALA A 432 -22.78 2.97 18.43
CA ALA A 432 -23.50 4.01 17.69
C ALA A 432 -23.36 3.86 16.15
N ALA A 433 -22.46 3.00 15.67
CA ALA A 433 -22.24 2.75 14.26
C ALA A 433 -23.21 1.72 13.65
N MET A 434 -23.85 0.87 14.49
CA MET A 434 -24.70 -0.23 14.01
C MET A 434 -25.95 0.26 13.29
N ASP A 435 -26.26 -0.37 12.15
CA ASP A 435 -27.48 -0.14 11.35
C ASP A 435 -27.70 1.34 10.92
N ARG A 436 -26.63 2.12 10.79
CA ARG A 436 -26.71 3.55 10.46
C ARG A 436 -25.92 3.99 9.25
N GLY A 437 -25.23 3.05 8.60
CA GLY A 437 -24.47 3.27 7.41
C GLY A 437 -25.29 3.10 6.12
N LEU A 438 -24.62 3.38 5.02
CA LEU A 438 -25.07 3.07 3.65
C LEU A 438 -24.22 1.92 3.12
N ASP A 439 -24.80 1.05 2.30
CA ASP A 439 -24.05 -0.08 1.72
C ASP A 439 -23.05 0.34 0.63
N GLY A 440 -23.14 1.58 0.13
CA GLY A 440 -22.27 2.07 -0.96
C GLY A 440 -22.35 1.25 -2.25
N GLY A 441 -23.28 0.28 -2.34
CA GLY A 441 -23.37 -0.68 -3.45
C GLY A 441 -22.40 -1.87 -3.33
N TYR A 442 -21.75 -2.04 -2.16
CA TYR A 442 -20.87 -3.18 -1.86
C TYR A 442 -21.70 -4.39 -1.45
N ALA A 443 -21.28 -5.57 -1.93
CA ALA A 443 -21.93 -6.84 -1.55
C ALA A 443 -21.41 -7.41 -0.23
N SER A 444 -20.18 -7.05 0.15
CA SER A 444 -19.50 -7.49 1.36
C SER A 444 -18.80 -6.33 2.06
N ASP A 445 -18.56 -6.46 3.35
CA ASP A 445 -17.69 -5.56 4.09
C ASP A 445 -16.19 -5.80 3.76
N GLN A 446 -15.26 -5.15 4.46
CA GLN A 446 -13.81 -5.27 4.23
C GLN A 446 -13.31 -6.71 4.20
N ARG A 447 -13.92 -7.61 4.94
CA ARG A 447 -13.52 -9.01 5.03
C ARG A 447 -13.78 -9.79 3.74
N GLY A 448 -14.60 -9.25 2.82
CA GLY A 448 -14.85 -9.83 1.52
C GLY A 448 -15.88 -10.96 1.51
N ALA A 449 -15.68 -11.93 0.63
CA ALA A 449 -16.65 -12.99 0.39
C ALA A 449 -16.99 -13.78 1.67
N GLY A 450 -18.29 -13.91 1.95
CA GLY A 450 -18.81 -14.56 3.16
C GLY A 450 -19.23 -13.59 4.27
N PHE A 451 -18.88 -12.31 4.15
CA PHE A 451 -19.22 -11.26 5.11
C PHE A 451 -20.10 -10.22 4.40
N ALA A 452 -21.41 -10.47 4.37
CA ALA A 452 -22.36 -9.58 3.69
C ALA A 452 -22.34 -8.17 4.30
N ARG A 453 -22.42 -7.13 3.45
CA ARG A 453 -22.39 -5.72 3.87
C ARG A 453 -23.62 -5.29 4.67
N ILE A 454 -24.72 -6.00 4.60
CA ILE A 454 -25.94 -5.78 5.39
C ILE A 454 -26.28 -7.09 6.10
N ARG A 455 -26.28 -7.09 7.43
CA ARG A 455 -26.70 -8.18 8.28
C ARG A 455 -27.88 -7.82 9.21
N GLY A 456 -28.07 -6.53 9.45
CA GLY A 456 -29.12 -5.95 10.27
C GLY A 456 -30.21 -5.27 9.43
N ALA A 457 -30.70 -4.15 9.92
CA ALA A 457 -31.72 -3.31 9.27
C ALA A 457 -31.11 -2.43 8.15
N SER A 458 -29.84 -2.08 8.26
CA SER A 458 -29.05 -1.29 7.33
C SER A 458 -27.60 -1.77 7.43
N ALA A 459 -26.71 -1.24 6.59
CA ALA A 459 -25.28 -1.42 6.78
C ALA A 459 -24.80 -0.69 8.05
N ASP A 460 -23.74 -1.17 8.66
CA ASP A 460 -23.07 -0.48 9.75
C ASP A 460 -22.20 0.68 9.20
N ILE A 461 -21.93 1.69 9.99
CA ILE A 461 -20.92 2.70 9.64
C ILE A 461 -19.52 2.07 9.83
N GLY A 462 -18.61 2.26 8.87
CA GLY A 462 -17.26 1.75 8.95
C GLY A 462 -17.00 0.52 8.07
N ALA A 463 -15.83 -0.08 8.20
CA ALA A 463 -15.32 -1.15 7.36
C ALA A 463 -15.77 -2.56 7.77
N PHE A 464 -16.41 -2.70 8.91
CA PHE A 464 -16.82 -3.98 9.51
C PHE A 464 -18.34 -4.01 9.71
N GLU A 465 -18.97 -5.05 9.23
CA GLU A 465 -20.38 -5.32 9.46
C GLU A 465 -20.54 -6.33 10.60
N ALA A 466 -21.16 -5.89 11.69
CA ALA A 466 -21.36 -6.71 12.87
C ALA A 466 -22.46 -7.78 12.67
N ASP A 467 -22.39 -8.84 13.46
CA ASP A 467 -23.55 -9.68 13.71
C ASP A 467 -24.46 -8.93 14.70
N PRO A 468 -25.74 -8.70 14.39
CA PRO A 468 -26.64 -7.98 15.30
C PRO A 468 -26.73 -8.56 16.71
N ASP A 469 -26.47 -9.86 16.84
CA ASP A 469 -26.51 -10.59 18.10
C ASP A 469 -25.12 -10.75 18.76
N ALA A 470 -24.05 -10.26 18.12
CA ALA A 470 -22.70 -10.36 18.68
C ALA A 470 -22.56 -9.48 19.92
N VAL A 471 -22.16 -10.07 21.01
CA VAL A 471 -21.88 -9.39 22.27
C VAL A 471 -20.37 -9.18 22.37
N ASP A 472 -19.97 -8.00 22.85
CA ASP A 472 -18.56 -7.71 23.12
C ASP A 472 -17.98 -8.77 24.09
N PRO A 473 -16.96 -9.52 23.69
CA PRO A 473 -16.37 -10.52 24.57
C PRO A 473 -15.80 -9.94 25.87
N ASP A 474 -15.36 -8.68 25.86
CA ASP A 474 -14.83 -8.03 27.06
C ASP A 474 -15.95 -7.70 28.08
N LEU A 475 -17.18 -7.46 27.63
CA LEU A 475 -18.33 -7.29 28.52
C LEU A 475 -18.78 -8.59 29.21
N ILE A 476 -18.56 -9.75 28.56
CA ILE A 476 -18.91 -11.04 29.13
C ILE A 476 -18.08 -11.37 30.39
N PHE A 477 -16.87 -10.85 30.46
CA PHE A 477 -15.96 -11.05 31.60
C PHE A 477 -16.04 -9.94 32.65
N ALA A 478 -16.67 -8.79 32.35
CA ALA A 478 -16.82 -7.68 33.28
C ALA A 478 -17.94 -7.94 34.31
N ASP A 479 -18.93 -8.76 34.01
CA ASP A 479 -20.05 -9.10 34.90
C ASP A 479 -19.76 -10.26 35.88
N GLY A 480 -18.51 -10.49 36.20
CA GLY A 480 -18.02 -11.06 37.43
C GLY A 480 -18.51 -12.47 37.81
N PHE A 481 -17.58 -13.36 37.91
CA PHE A 481 -17.64 -14.36 38.97
C PHE A 481 -17.19 -13.68 40.28
N ASP A 482 -18.14 -13.12 41.04
CA ASP A 482 -18.01 -12.89 42.49
C ASP A 482 -18.14 -14.20 43.26
#